data_9888e97ae5a42bc795b24bc78307fa9a
#
_entry.id   9888e97ae5a42bc795b24bc78307fa9a
#
_cell.length_a   1.000
_cell.length_b   1.000
_cell.length_c   1.000
_cell.angle_alpha   90.00
_cell.angle_beta   90.00
_cell.angle_gamma   90.00
#
_symmetry.space_group_name_H-M   'P 1'
#
loop_
_entity.id
_entity.type
_entity.pdbx_description
1 polymer ?
#
loop_
_entity_poly.entity_id
_entity_poly.type
_entity_poly.pdbx_seq_one_letter_code
_entity_poly.pdbx_strand_id
1 'polypeptide(L)'
;MSILSNYREASGIIYTSGATSAPGDAPTQIRGCFEKLKAILEEAGSSFDNVLKVNVYLVNLDDRTPYLNPIWKEYFPTNPPARTTVQAGLGGEVTVEFEMVAAKK
;
A
#
# COMPACT_ATOMS: atom_id res chain seq x y z
N MET A 1 5.73 -22.73 -0.30
CA MET A 1 5.50 -22.18 1.06
C MET A 1 6.03 -20.77 1.12
N SER A 2 5.23 -19.87 1.63
CA SER A 2 5.68 -18.48 1.81
C SER A 2 6.56 -18.36 3.04
N ILE A 3 7.66 -17.59 2.93
CA ILE A 3 8.51 -17.28 4.07
C ILE A 3 8.05 -16.03 4.83
N LEU A 4 7.03 -15.33 4.31
CA LEU A 4 6.50 -14.11 4.90
C LEU A 4 5.00 -14.26 5.12
N SER A 5 4.49 -13.58 6.12
CA SER A 5 3.05 -13.42 6.34
C SER A 5 2.56 -12.22 5.53
N ASN A 6 1.31 -12.26 5.09
CA ASN A 6 0.69 -11.10 4.46
C ASN A 6 0.50 -9.96 5.46
N TYR A 7 0.25 -10.32 6.73
CA TYR A 7 0.15 -9.35 7.81
C TYR A 7 0.42 -10.04 9.16
N ARG A 8 0.75 -9.24 10.14
CA ARG A 8 0.81 -9.67 11.55
C ARG A 8 0.02 -8.66 12.37
N GLU A 9 -0.50 -9.12 13.49
CA GLU A 9 -1.30 -8.29 14.39
C GLU A 9 -0.77 -8.37 15.80
N ALA A 10 -0.77 -7.22 16.49
CA ALA A 10 -0.46 -7.14 17.91
C ALA A 10 -1.23 -5.96 18.51
N SER A 11 -1.89 -6.19 19.65
CA SER A 11 -2.61 -5.16 20.39
C SER A 11 -3.63 -4.38 19.53
N GLY A 12 -4.30 -5.08 18.62
CA GLY A 12 -5.30 -4.46 17.75
C GLY A 12 -4.73 -3.67 16.56
N ILE A 13 -3.42 -3.75 16.33
CA ILE A 13 -2.76 -3.07 15.21
C ILE A 13 -2.27 -4.12 14.21
N ILE A 14 -2.59 -3.88 12.94
CA ILE A 14 -2.25 -4.75 11.83
C ILE A 14 -1.08 -4.15 11.07
N TYR A 15 -0.06 -4.96 10.83
CA TYR A 15 1.13 -4.59 10.06
C TYR A 15 1.18 -5.47 8.83
N THR A 16 1.08 -4.88 7.64
CA THR A 16 1.15 -5.65 6.40
C THR A 16 2.59 -5.78 5.92
N SER A 17 2.86 -6.84 5.19
CA SER A 17 4.05 -6.90 4.35
C SER A 17 3.89 -5.95 3.17
N GLY A 18 4.99 -5.67 2.47
CA GLY A 18 4.94 -4.87 1.25
C GLY A 18 4.14 -5.55 0.16
N ALA A 19 3.30 -4.80 -0.54
CA ALA A 19 2.52 -5.28 -1.67
C ALA A 19 3.03 -4.66 -2.95
N THR A 20 3.22 -5.49 -3.97
CA THR A 20 3.58 -5.08 -5.32
C THR A 20 2.55 -5.64 -6.30
N SER A 21 2.48 -5.07 -7.49
CA SER A 21 1.48 -5.47 -8.47
C SER A 21 2.00 -5.39 -9.92
N ALA A 22 3.24 -5.81 -10.14
CA ALA A 22 3.80 -5.90 -11.49
C ALA A 22 3.20 -7.12 -12.22
N PRO A 23 3.16 -7.13 -13.56
CA PRO A 23 3.61 -6.05 -14.45
C PRO A 23 2.55 -4.97 -14.63
N GLY A 24 2.87 -3.97 -15.45
CA GLY A 24 1.97 -2.89 -15.81
C GLY A 24 2.65 -1.54 -15.68
N ASP A 25 1.98 -0.49 -16.16
CA ASP A 25 2.48 0.86 -15.98
C ASP A 25 2.30 1.32 -14.53
N ALA A 26 2.84 2.49 -14.20
CA ALA A 26 2.81 2.99 -12.82
C ALA A 26 1.38 3.10 -12.26
N PRO A 27 0.43 3.75 -12.96
CA PRO A 27 -0.93 3.84 -12.40
C PRO A 27 -1.60 2.48 -12.22
N THR A 28 -1.39 1.54 -13.14
CA THR A 28 -1.93 0.18 -13.02
C THR A 28 -1.38 -0.53 -11.79
N GLN A 29 -0.08 -0.42 -11.57
CA GLN A 29 0.56 -1.04 -10.40
C GLN A 29 0.13 -0.37 -9.10
N ILE A 30 -0.04 0.95 -9.08
CA ILE A 30 -0.53 1.66 -7.89
C ILE A 30 -1.92 1.15 -7.51
N ARG A 31 -2.84 1.06 -8.47
CA ARG A 31 -4.18 0.52 -8.21
C ARG A 31 -4.14 -0.93 -7.75
N GLY A 32 -3.28 -1.73 -8.36
CA GLY A 32 -3.11 -3.13 -7.99
C GLY A 32 -2.63 -3.30 -6.54
N CYS A 33 -1.71 -2.43 -6.10
CA CYS A 33 -1.26 -2.45 -4.70
C CYS A 33 -2.41 -2.14 -3.74
N PHE A 34 -3.23 -1.13 -4.05
CA PHE A 34 -4.39 -0.80 -3.22
C PHE A 34 -5.37 -1.97 -3.16
N GLU A 35 -5.67 -2.61 -4.29
CA GLU A 35 -6.62 -3.73 -4.30
C GLU A 35 -6.11 -4.94 -3.52
N LYS A 36 -4.83 -5.23 -3.62
CA LYS A 36 -4.22 -6.32 -2.82
C LYS A 36 -4.31 -6.02 -1.34
N LEU A 37 -3.97 -4.80 -0.93
CA LEU A 37 -3.99 -4.43 0.47
C LEU A 37 -5.41 -4.34 1.01
N LYS A 38 -6.37 -3.93 0.18
CA LYS A 38 -7.77 -3.94 0.54
C LYS A 38 -8.21 -5.35 0.97
N ALA A 39 -7.87 -6.36 0.17
CA ALA A 39 -8.21 -7.74 0.48
C ALA A 39 -7.53 -8.23 1.75
N ILE A 40 -6.26 -7.89 1.94
CA ILE A 40 -5.50 -8.27 3.13
C ILE A 40 -6.10 -7.63 4.39
N LEU A 41 -6.43 -6.34 4.33
CA LEU A 41 -7.04 -5.66 5.47
C LEU A 41 -8.42 -6.22 5.82
N GLU A 42 -9.24 -6.54 4.82
CA GLU A 42 -10.55 -7.16 5.05
C GLU A 42 -10.39 -8.51 5.73
N GLU A 43 -9.46 -9.35 5.28
CA GLU A 43 -9.15 -10.63 5.91
C GLU A 43 -8.73 -10.44 7.37
N ALA A 44 -7.97 -9.39 7.65
CA ALA A 44 -7.47 -9.09 8.99
C ALA A 44 -8.50 -8.42 9.90
N GLY A 45 -9.69 -8.10 9.39
CA GLY A 45 -10.74 -7.44 10.18
C GLY A 45 -10.59 -5.93 10.22
N SER A 46 -10.04 -5.31 9.18
CA SER A 46 -9.88 -3.87 9.06
C SER A 46 -10.41 -3.36 7.73
N SER A 47 -10.10 -2.12 7.41
CA SER A 47 -10.48 -1.48 6.15
C SER A 47 -9.61 -0.24 5.93
N PHE A 48 -9.73 0.38 4.76
CA PHE A 48 -8.98 1.62 4.47
C PHE A 48 -9.30 2.75 5.43
N ASP A 49 -10.53 2.81 5.95
CA ASP A 49 -10.90 3.84 6.95
C ASP A 49 -10.07 3.73 8.23
N ASN A 50 -9.52 2.57 8.50
CA ASN A 50 -8.76 2.31 9.72
C ASN A 50 -7.26 2.31 9.49
N VAL A 51 -6.80 2.64 8.29
CA VAL A 51 -5.35 2.73 7.99
C VAL A 51 -4.76 3.96 8.67
N LEU A 52 -3.67 3.76 9.39
CA LEU A 52 -3.00 4.80 10.17
C LEU A 52 -1.78 5.34 9.45
N LYS A 53 -1.06 4.48 8.75
CA LYS A 53 0.20 4.84 8.10
C LYS A 53 0.40 4.00 6.84
N VAL A 54 0.86 4.65 5.77
CA VAL A 54 1.28 3.98 4.55
C VAL A 54 2.70 4.43 4.22
N ASN A 55 3.59 3.47 4.02
CA ASN A 55 4.90 3.73 3.45
C ASN A 55 4.85 3.36 1.97
N VAL A 56 5.26 4.29 1.12
CA VAL A 56 5.24 4.14 -0.33
C VAL A 56 6.65 4.19 -0.85
N TYR A 57 7.02 3.18 -1.63
CA TYR A 57 8.32 3.08 -2.29
C TYR A 57 8.07 3.19 -3.79
N LEU A 58 8.66 4.20 -4.44
CA LEU A 58 8.56 4.42 -5.88
C LEU A 58 9.93 4.26 -6.52
N VAL A 59 10.00 3.52 -7.62
CA VAL A 59 11.25 3.45 -8.39
C VAL A 59 11.56 4.81 -9.00
N ASN A 60 10.53 5.52 -9.48
CA ASN A 60 10.66 6.87 -9.99
C ASN A 60 9.80 7.80 -9.13
N LEU A 61 10.46 8.66 -8.35
CA LEU A 61 9.75 9.57 -7.45
C LEU A 61 8.87 10.58 -8.21
N ASP A 62 9.16 10.82 -9.49
CA ASP A 62 8.34 11.70 -10.33
C ASP A 62 6.93 11.14 -10.58
N ASP A 63 6.70 9.86 -10.32
CA ASP A 63 5.37 9.25 -10.42
C ASP A 63 4.41 9.70 -9.31
N ARG A 64 4.93 10.40 -8.31
CA ARG A 64 4.14 10.82 -7.14
C ARG A 64 3.01 11.77 -7.51
N THR A 65 3.31 12.87 -8.20
CA THR A 65 2.33 13.91 -8.50
C THR A 65 1.36 13.52 -9.60
N PRO A 66 1.80 12.96 -10.76
CA PRO A 66 0.85 12.64 -11.82
C PRO A 66 0.02 11.38 -11.56
N TYR A 67 0.52 10.43 -10.77
CA TYR A 67 -0.14 9.12 -10.64
C TYR A 67 -0.50 8.77 -9.20
N LEU A 68 0.46 8.80 -8.28
CA LEU A 68 0.20 8.37 -6.90
C LEU A 68 -0.86 9.24 -6.22
N ASN A 69 -0.67 10.55 -6.25
CA ASN A 69 -1.55 11.45 -5.49
C ASN A 69 -3.00 11.44 -5.98
N PRO A 70 -3.30 11.46 -7.29
CA PRO A 70 -4.69 11.36 -7.74
C PRO A 70 -5.36 10.04 -7.35
N ILE A 71 -4.65 8.90 -7.50
CA ILE A 71 -5.20 7.58 -7.15
C ILE A 71 -5.36 7.46 -5.64
N TRP A 72 -4.40 7.96 -4.87
CA TRP A 72 -4.47 8.01 -3.41
C TRP A 72 -5.78 8.66 -2.94
N LYS A 73 -6.16 9.79 -3.55
CA LYS A 73 -7.38 10.50 -3.19
C LYS A 73 -8.64 9.69 -3.48
N GLU A 74 -8.62 8.81 -4.48
CA GLU A 74 -9.74 7.92 -4.77
C GLU A 74 -9.96 6.91 -3.64
N TYR A 75 -8.87 6.38 -3.07
CA TYR A 75 -8.96 5.38 -2.00
C TYR A 75 -9.08 5.98 -0.61
N PHE A 76 -8.56 7.19 -0.42
CA PHE A 76 -8.63 7.93 0.84
C PHE A 76 -9.26 9.31 0.61
N PRO A 77 -10.57 9.36 0.30
CA PRO A 77 -11.23 10.63 -0.01
C PRO A 77 -11.42 11.53 1.22
N THR A 78 -11.49 10.93 2.41
CA THR A 78 -11.63 11.65 3.67
C THR A 78 -10.71 11.02 4.70
N ASN A 79 -10.22 11.85 5.63
CA ASN A 79 -9.40 11.40 6.76
C ASN A 79 -8.24 10.49 6.30
N PRO A 80 -7.37 10.97 5.41
CA PRO A 80 -6.31 10.13 4.87
C PRO A 80 -5.29 9.73 5.93
N PRO A 81 -4.66 8.57 5.78
CA PRO A 81 -3.60 8.15 6.72
C PRO A 81 -2.34 9.00 6.56
N ALA A 82 -1.47 8.93 7.54
CA ALA A 82 -0.13 9.46 7.41
C ALA A 82 0.62 8.69 6.32
N ARG A 83 1.53 9.36 5.61
CA ARG A 83 2.29 8.74 4.52
C ARG A 83 3.73 9.22 4.49
N THR A 84 4.62 8.30 4.17
CA THR A 84 5.98 8.62 3.77
C THR A 84 6.19 8.01 2.38
N THR A 85 6.74 8.79 1.47
CA THR A 85 7.03 8.35 0.10
C THR A 85 8.51 8.54 -0.19
N VAL A 86 9.19 7.48 -0.59
CA VAL A 86 10.62 7.54 -0.92
C VAL A 86 10.89 6.85 -2.24
N GLN A 87 11.99 7.20 -2.87
CA GLN A 87 12.49 6.51 -4.05
C GLN A 87 13.32 5.32 -3.59
N ALA A 88 13.11 4.18 -4.23
CA ALA A 88 13.83 2.96 -3.86
C ALA A 88 13.99 2.05 -5.08
N GLY A 89 15.08 1.28 -5.08
CA GLY A 89 15.22 0.19 -6.03
C GLY A 89 14.30 -0.94 -5.65
N LEU A 90 13.49 -1.40 -6.61
CA LEU A 90 12.59 -2.54 -6.45
C LEU A 90 12.93 -3.55 -7.55
N GLY A 91 12.65 -4.82 -7.33
CA GLY A 91 13.06 -5.84 -8.28
C GLY A 91 12.24 -5.89 -9.56
N GLY A 92 12.87 -6.31 -10.67
CA GLY A 92 12.18 -6.60 -11.93
C GLY A 92 11.41 -5.42 -12.49
N GLU A 93 10.14 -5.64 -12.82
CA GLU A 93 9.26 -4.63 -13.42
C GLU A 93 8.45 -3.84 -12.40
N VAL A 94 8.75 -4.00 -11.11
CA VAL A 94 8.02 -3.31 -10.03
C VAL A 94 8.32 -1.82 -10.07
N THR A 95 7.27 -0.99 -10.11
CA THR A 95 7.41 0.47 -10.09
C THR A 95 7.01 1.07 -8.75
N VAL A 96 6.26 0.33 -7.94
CA VAL A 96 5.73 0.81 -6.65
C VAL A 96 5.52 -0.35 -5.69
N GLU A 97 5.72 -0.06 -4.42
CA GLU A 97 5.42 -0.98 -3.33
C GLU A 97 4.80 -0.21 -2.19
N PHE A 98 3.74 -0.75 -1.59
CA PHE A 98 3.08 -0.17 -0.42
C PHE A 98 3.16 -1.13 0.76
N GLU A 99 3.30 -0.58 1.97
CA GLU A 99 3.04 -1.31 3.20
C GLU A 99 2.18 -0.45 4.11
N MET A 100 1.31 -1.07 4.89
CA MET A 100 0.32 -0.35 5.69
C MET A 100 0.35 -0.78 7.15
N VAL A 101 0.02 0.17 8.02
CA VAL A 101 -0.30 -0.06 9.42
C VAL A 101 -1.75 0.39 9.62
N ALA A 102 -2.59 -0.49 10.16
CA ALA A 102 -4.01 -0.23 10.31
C ALA A 102 -4.51 -0.68 11.67
N ALA A 103 -5.52 0.00 12.19
CA ALA A 103 -6.21 -0.46 13.38
C ALA A 103 -7.26 -1.50 12.98
N LYS A 104 -7.41 -2.53 13.81
CA LYS A 104 -8.51 -3.50 13.65
C LYS A 104 -9.82 -2.82 14.00
N LYS A 105 -10.87 -3.17 13.28
CA LYS A 105 -12.21 -2.64 13.57
C LYS A 105 -12.74 -3.09 14.93
#